data_d02bacab51f8b0481b6cf65b00f87da7
#
_entry.id   d02bacab51f8b0481b6cf65b00f87da7
#
_cell.length_a   1.000
_cell.length_b   1.000
_cell.length_c   1.000
_cell.angle_alpha   90.00
_cell.angle_beta   90.00
_cell.angle_gamma   90.00
#
_symmetry.space_group_name_H-M   'P 1'
#
loop_
_entity.id
_entity.type
_entity.pdbx_description
1 polymer ?
#
loop_
_entity_poly.entity_id
_entity_poly.type
_entity_poly.pdbx_seq_one_letter_code
_entity_poly.pdbx_strand_id
1 'polypeptide(L)' 'MVTLGLDISTTCVGYAFTKNKKILDMGFIDIKKQTTPKEKVFKVLDFLNKSSYIDQVFTIYVED' A
#
# COMPACT_ATOMS: atom_id res chain seq x y z
N MET A 1 7.25 -12.22 9.98
CA MET A 1 6.27 -12.01 8.91
C MET A 1 5.68 -10.62 8.99
N VAL A 2 5.53 -9.98 7.85
CA VAL A 2 5.03 -8.61 7.78
C VAL A 2 3.61 -8.62 7.23
N THR A 3 2.75 -7.78 7.80
CA THR A 3 1.40 -7.55 7.31
C THR A 3 1.34 -6.19 6.64
N LEU A 4 0.71 -6.14 5.48
CA LEU A 4 0.46 -4.90 4.76
C LEU A 4 -1.02 -4.57 4.84
N GLY A 5 -1.36 -3.40 5.41
CA GLY A 5 -2.71 -2.88 5.42
C GLY A 5 -2.86 -1.79 4.39
N LEU A 6 -3.95 -1.83 3.63
CA LEU A 6 -4.27 -0.83 2.62
C LEU A 6 -5.65 -0.25 2.89
N ASP A 7 -5.75 1.08 2.87
CA ASP A 7 -6.99 1.81 2.98
C ASP A 7 -7.19 2.59 1.68
N ILE A 8 -8.12 2.14 0.86
CA ILE A 8 -8.27 2.61 -0.52
C ILE A 8 -9.37 3.65 -0.62
N SER A 9 -9.05 4.80 -1.22
CA SER A 9 -10.03 5.80 -1.61
C SER A 9 -9.83 6.17 -3.07
N THR A 10 -10.68 7.06 -3.58
CA THR A 10 -10.60 7.46 -4.99
C THR A 10 -9.39 8.33 -5.31
N THR A 11 -8.80 8.97 -4.32
CA THR A 11 -7.71 9.93 -4.51
C THR A 11 -6.41 9.52 -3.89
N CYS A 12 -6.42 8.61 -2.92
CA CYS A 12 -5.20 8.14 -2.30
C CYS A 12 -5.38 6.74 -1.71
N VAL A 13 -4.27 6.08 -1.47
CA VAL A 13 -4.23 4.79 -0.79
C VAL A 13 -3.34 4.94 0.43
N GLY A 14 -3.91 4.73 1.63
CA GLY A 14 -3.13 4.64 2.85
C GLY A 14 -2.51 3.25 2.96
N TYR A 15 -1.27 3.18 3.43
CA TYR A 15 -0.61 1.88 3.61
C TYR A 15 0.12 1.84 4.95
N ALA A 16 0.25 0.63 5.48
CA ALA A 16 1.04 0.40 6.68
C ALA A 16 1.65 -1.01 6.63
N PHE A 17 2.95 -1.09 6.81
CA PHE A 17 3.64 -2.36 7.03
C PHE A 17 3.81 -2.57 8.52
N THR A 18 3.31 -3.67 9.03
CA THR A 18 3.38 -3.97 10.47
C THR A 18 3.97 -5.36 10.72
N LYS A 19 4.59 -5.50 11.88
CA LYS A 19 5.14 -6.79 12.34
C LYS A 19 5.05 -6.82 13.86
N ASN A 20 4.43 -7.86 14.40
CA ASN A 20 4.29 -8.02 15.86
C ASN A 20 3.68 -6.79 16.52
N LYS A 21 2.63 -6.23 15.90
CA LYS A 21 1.91 -5.05 16.38
C LYS A 21 2.72 -3.76 16.34
N LYS A 22 3.88 -3.77 15.68
CA LYS A 22 4.68 -2.57 15.49
C LYS A 22 4.55 -2.10 14.04
N ILE A 23 4.46 -0.79 13.87
CA ILE A 23 4.43 -0.19 12.54
C ILE A 23 5.87 -0.03 12.06
N LEU A 24 6.19 -0.68 10.94
CA LEU A 24 7.52 -0.59 10.34
C LEU A 24 7.62 0.61 9.41
N ASP A 25 6.53 0.89 8.68
CA ASP A 25 6.46 2.01 7.75
C ASP A 25 4.98 2.26 7.46
N MET A 26 4.61 3.52 7.26
CA MET A 26 3.25 3.89 6.89
C MET A 26 3.24 5.20 6.13
N GLY A 27 2.19 5.42 5.35
CA GLY A 27 2.04 6.65 4.60
C GLY A 27 0.87 6.59 3.65
N PHE A 28 0.91 7.48 2.65
CA PHE A 28 -0.14 7.58 1.64
C PHE A 28 0.47 7.60 0.25
N ILE A 29 -0.24 6.97 -0.69
CA ILE A 29 0.10 6.99 -2.11
C ILE A 29 -0.93 7.86 -2.80
N ASP A 30 -0.50 8.98 -3.38
CA ASP A 30 -1.39 9.90 -4.09
C ASP A 30 -1.69 9.34 -5.48
N ILE A 31 -2.96 9.11 -5.77
CA ILE A 31 -3.42 8.58 -7.04
C ILE A 31 -4.38 9.53 -7.77
N LYS A 32 -4.41 10.81 -7.37
CA LYS A 32 -5.30 11.80 -7.99
C LYS A 32 -5.08 11.96 -9.48
N LYS A 33 -3.82 11.89 -9.92
CA LYS A 33 -3.46 12.13 -11.31
C LYS A 33 -3.71 10.94 -12.22
N GLN A 34 -3.94 9.78 -11.65
CA GLN A 34 -4.25 8.58 -12.42
C GLN A 34 -5.75 8.58 -12.73
N THR A 35 -6.09 8.55 -14.02
CA THR A 35 -7.48 8.72 -14.45
C THR A 35 -8.23 7.40 -14.67
N THR A 36 -7.51 6.30 -14.83
CA THR A 36 -8.13 4.99 -15.03
C THR A 36 -7.82 4.06 -13.87
N PRO A 37 -8.68 3.06 -13.59
CA PRO A 37 -8.38 2.08 -12.55
C PRO A 37 -7.06 1.36 -12.79
N LYS A 38 -6.72 1.06 -14.02
CA LYS A 38 -5.47 0.40 -14.37
C LYS A 38 -4.25 1.25 -13.98
N GLU A 39 -4.29 2.55 -14.29
CA GLU A 39 -3.21 3.46 -13.91
C GLU A 39 -3.06 3.57 -12.40
N LYS A 40 -4.19 3.60 -11.68
CA LYS A 40 -4.19 3.66 -10.21
C LYS A 40 -3.53 2.42 -9.62
N VAL A 41 -3.88 1.24 -10.13
CA VAL A 41 -3.29 -0.02 -9.66
C VAL A 41 -1.79 -0.04 -9.92
N PHE A 42 -1.35 0.36 -11.11
CA PHE A 42 0.06 0.38 -11.44
C PHE A 42 0.84 1.34 -10.54
N LYS A 43 0.26 2.51 -10.25
CA LYS A 43 0.90 3.48 -9.36
C LYS A 43 1.13 2.88 -7.98
N VAL A 44 0.11 2.23 -7.43
CA VAL A 44 0.20 1.61 -6.11
C VAL A 44 1.22 0.47 -6.11
N LEU A 45 1.18 -0.41 -7.10
CA LEU A 45 2.10 -1.53 -7.19
C LEU A 45 3.55 -1.06 -7.33
N ASP A 46 3.78 -0.04 -8.16
CA ASP A 46 5.11 0.51 -8.36
C ASP A 46 5.66 1.08 -7.04
N PHE A 47 4.83 1.83 -6.32
CA PHE A 47 5.21 2.39 -5.03
C PHE A 47 5.56 1.29 -4.03
N LEU A 48 4.69 0.30 -3.88
CA LEU A 48 4.89 -0.77 -2.90
C LEU A 48 6.10 -1.64 -3.24
N ASN A 49 6.35 -1.88 -4.51
CA ASN A 49 7.49 -2.70 -4.93
C ASN A 49 8.84 -2.06 -4.62
N LYS A 50 8.87 -0.75 -4.38
CA LYS A 50 10.08 -0.05 -3.97
C LYS A 50 10.34 -0.10 -2.48
N SER A 51 9.38 -0.59 -1.71
CA SER A 51 9.54 -0.71 -0.26
C SER A 51 10.46 -1.88 0.08
N SER A 52 11.34 -1.68 1.06
CA SER A 52 12.21 -2.74 1.54
C SER A 52 11.46 -3.86 2.26
N TYR A 53 10.21 -3.63 2.64
CA TYR A 53 9.40 -4.60 3.37
C TYR A 53 8.53 -5.47 2.48
N ILE A 54 8.40 -5.15 1.19
CA ILE A 54 7.43 -5.83 0.32
C ILE A 54 7.71 -7.34 0.20
N ASP A 55 8.98 -7.72 0.17
CA ASP A 55 9.36 -9.14 0.05
C ASP A 55 9.05 -9.94 1.31
N GLN A 56 8.79 -9.28 2.42
CA GLN A 56 8.50 -9.92 3.70
C GLN A 56 7.00 -10.03 3.98
N VAL A 57 6.17 -9.46 3.10
CA VAL A 57 4.72 -9.44 3.32
C VAL A 57 4.14 -10.84 3.20
N PHE A 58 3.43 -11.25 4.24
CA PHE A 58 2.74 -12.53 4.29
C PHE A 58 1.24 -12.40 4.12
N THR A 59 0.67 -11.31 4.63
CA THR A 59 -0.77 -11.08 4.62
C THR A 59 -1.04 -9.65 4.19
N ILE A 60 -2.08 -9.47 3.36
CA ILE A 60 -2.53 -8.15 2.94
C ILE A 60 -3.98 -7.97 3.37
N TYR A 61 -4.26 -6.90 4.10
CA TYR A 61 -5.61 -6.48 4.45
C TYR A 61 -5.98 -5.27 3.61
N VAL A 62 -7.18 -5.27 3.04
CA VAL A 62 -7.66 -4.17 2.21
C VAL A 62 -8.98 -3.67 2.78
N GLU A 63 -9.06 -2.36 3.00
CA GLU A 63 -10.29 -1.67 3.34
C GLU A 63 -10.60 -0.64 2.27
N ASP A 64 -11.87 -0.47 1.96
CA ASP A 64 -12.28 0.60 1.07
C ASP A 64 -13.45 1.40 1.65
#